data_06f1f9cd2f3a59f0e2cdb2f534f6f401
#
_entry.id   06f1f9cd2f3a59f0e2cdb2f534f6f401
#
_cell.length_a   1.000
_cell.length_b   1.000
_cell.length_c   1.000
_cell.angle_alpha   90.00
_cell.angle_beta   90.00
_cell.angle_gamma   90.00
#
_symmetry.space_group_name_H-M   'P 1'
#
loop_
_entity.id
_entity.type
_entity.pdbx_description
1 polymer ?
#
loop_
_entity_poly.entity_id
_entity_poly.type
_entity_poly.pdbx_seq_one_letter_code
_entity_poly.pdbx_strand_id
1 'polypeptide(L)'
;MKAVINKATGLIIESQSDTANNAALIANALALGYDDVTISIIDDAEHAALIAAREALQPKAVPAEITMRQARLALLGAGKLAAVDTAINAMDEPAKSAAKIEWEYSNTVQRHNGFVAALGPALGLTDAQIDALFLAAQAL
;
A
#
# COMPACT_ATOMS: atom_id res chain seq x y z
N MET A 1 7.52 26.85 13.64
CA MET A 1 6.20 26.27 13.32
C MET A 1 5.67 25.54 14.55
N LYS A 2 4.40 25.65 14.84
CA LYS A 2 3.75 24.83 15.89
C LYS A 2 3.19 23.56 15.29
N ALA A 3 3.44 22.44 15.94
CA ALA A 3 2.90 21.14 15.54
C ALA A 3 2.11 20.50 16.68
N VAL A 4 1.00 19.87 16.35
CA VAL A 4 0.27 18.96 17.22
C VAL A 4 0.81 17.57 17.00
N ILE A 5 1.31 16.94 18.05
CA ILE A 5 1.97 15.63 17.99
C ILE A 5 1.20 14.65 18.86
N ASN A 6 0.95 13.47 18.33
CA ASN A 6 0.43 12.35 19.11
C ASN A 6 1.54 11.84 20.03
N LYS A 7 1.32 11.88 21.34
CA LYS A 7 2.34 11.49 22.34
C LYS A 7 2.69 9.99 22.28
N ALA A 8 1.74 9.15 21.94
CA ALA A 8 1.96 7.71 21.89
C ALA A 8 2.85 7.30 20.72
N THR A 9 2.70 7.98 19.56
CA THR A 9 3.43 7.64 18.33
C THR A 9 4.57 8.59 18.00
N GLY A 10 4.60 9.77 18.62
CA GLY A 10 5.54 10.85 18.29
C GLY A 10 5.28 11.51 16.91
N LEU A 11 4.17 11.20 16.25
CA LEU A 11 3.89 11.65 14.90
C LEU A 11 3.12 12.96 14.89
N ILE A 12 3.37 13.77 13.85
CA ILE A 12 2.67 15.02 13.61
C ILE A 12 1.23 14.73 13.13
N ILE A 13 0.27 15.42 13.73
CA ILE A 13 -1.15 15.38 13.35
C ILE A 13 -1.47 16.60 12.49
N GLU A 14 -1.09 17.78 12.95
CA GLU A 14 -1.34 19.06 12.30
C GLU A 14 -0.17 20.00 12.57
N SER A 15 0.10 20.90 11.65
CA SER A 15 1.10 21.97 11.83
C SER A 15 0.57 23.30 11.32
N GLN A 16 0.87 24.35 12.05
CA GLN A 16 0.49 25.73 11.71
C GLN A 16 1.60 26.71 12.09
N SER A 17 1.41 27.98 11.73
CA SER A 17 2.35 29.05 12.10
C SER A 17 2.48 29.17 13.63
N ASP A 18 3.59 29.75 14.09
CA ASP A 18 3.85 29.94 15.52
C ASP A 18 2.84 30.83 16.25
N THR A 19 2.06 31.61 15.49
CA THR A 19 0.99 32.48 16.01
C THR A 19 -0.33 31.76 16.23
N ALA A 20 -0.45 30.48 15.81
CA ALA A 20 -1.69 29.74 15.98
C ALA A 20 -2.08 29.55 17.47
N ASN A 21 -3.38 29.57 17.74
CA ASN A 21 -3.92 29.34 19.07
C ASN A 21 -3.81 27.88 19.49
N ASN A 22 -3.06 27.60 20.54
CA ASN A 22 -2.83 26.27 21.08
C ASN A 22 -4.15 25.54 21.45
N ALA A 23 -5.10 26.27 22.05
CA ALA A 23 -6.38 25.68 22.45
C ALA A 23 -7.19 25.21 21.23
N ALA A 24 -7.19 25.95 20.13
CA ALA A 24 -7.85 25.59 18.91
C ALA A 24 -7.20 24.38 18.25
N LEU A 25 -5.86 24.30 18.24
CA LEU A 25 -5.11 23.17 17.71
C LEU A 25 -5.40 21.87 18.47
N ILE A 26 -5.42 21.94 19.81
CA ILE A 26 -5.77 20.79 20.64
C ILE A 26 -7.23 20.37 20.43
N ALA A 27 -8.16 21.33 20.37
CA ALA A 27 -9.57 21.04 20.15
C ALA A 27 -9.82 20.36 18.79
N ASN A 28 -9.14 20.80 17.75
CA ASN A 28 -9.20 20.16 16.43
C ASN A 28 -8.69 18.71 16.47
N ALA A 29 -7.56 18.48 17.10
CA ALA A 29 -6.99 17.14 17.24
C ALA A 29 -7.91 16.20 18.03
N LEU A 30 -8.51 16.68 19.13
CA LEU A 30 -9.47 15.89 19.90
C LEU A 30 -10.75 15.61 19.11
N ALA A 31 -11.23 16.57 18.31
CA ALA A 31 -12.39 16.37 17.43
C ALA A 31 -12.13 15.31 16.34
N LEU A 32 -10.87 15.11 15.95
CA LEU A 32 -10.43 14.06 15.01
C LEU A 32 -10.17 12.72 15.70
N GLY A 33 -10.39 12.62 17.03
CA GLY A 33 -10.25 11.36 17.77
C GLY A 33 -8.86 11.10 18.34
N TYR A 34 -8.01 12.11 18.46
CA TYR A 34 -6.68 11.98 19.09
C TYR A 34 -6.74 12.40 20.55
N ASP A 35 -6.71 11.45 21.46
CA ASP A 35 -6.90 11.70 22.91
C ASP A 35 -5.63 12.17 23.63
N ASP A 36 -4.45 11.81 23.13
CA ASP A 36 -3.17 12.13 23.76
C ASP A 36 -2.26 12.92 22.81
N VAL A 37 -2.41 14.25 22.85
CA VAL A 37 -1.70 15.17 21.98
C VAL A 37 -0.87 16.19 22.77
N THR A 38 0.20 16.68 22.17
CA THR A 38 1.00 17.79 22.67
C THR A 38 1.27 18.79 21.57
N ILE A 39 1.50 20.04 21.95
CA ILE A 39 1.96 21.06 21.03
C ILE A 39 3.45 21.29 21.23
N SER A 40 4.20 21.21 20.14
CA SER A 40 5.63 21.53 20.11
C SER A 40 5.92 22.61 19.08
N ILE A 41 6.88 23.45 19.39
CA ILE A 41 7.48 24.35 18.39
C ILE A 41 8.63 23.57 17.79
N ILE A 42 8.60 23.38 16.48
CA ILE A 42 9.57 22.60 15.73
C ILE A 42 10.19 23.46 14.63
N ASP A 43 11.41 23.17 14.26
CA ASP A 43 12.03 23.77 13.08
C ASP A 43 11.59 23.07 11.79
N ASP A 44 11.99 23.63 10.65
CA ASP A 44 11.58 23.10 9.35
C ASP A 44 12.15 21.70 9.09
N ALA A 45 13.31 21.36 9.63
CA ALA A 45 13.94 20.05 9.47
C ALA A 45 13.20 19.00 10.32
N GLU A 46 12.84 19.31 11.57
CA GLU A 46 12.03 18.45 12.42
C GLU A 46 10.63 18.22 11.82
N HIS A 47 10.02 19.31 11.30
CA HIS A 47 8.75 19.21 10.61
C HIS A 47 8.81 18.24 9.42
N ALA A 48 9.79 18.40 8.54
CA ALA A 48 9.99 17.52 7.38
C ALA A 48 10.22 16.07 7.79
N ALA A 49 11.02 15.82 8.84
CA ALA A 49 11.27 14.49 9.37
C ALA A 49 10.01 13.82 9.93
N LEU A 50 9.18 14.56 10.67
CA LEU A 50 7.93 14.06 11.24
C LEU A 50 6.86 13.80 10.16
N ILE A 51 6.78 14.64 9.13
CA ILE A 51 5.91 14.40 7.97
C ILE A 51 6.34 13.14 7.23
N ALA A 52 7.64 12.97 6.95
CA ALA A 52 8.17 11.77 6.29
C ALA A 52 7.90 10.50 7.11
N ALA A 53 8.06 10.55 8.43
CA ALA A 53 7.75 9.43 9.32
C ALA A 53 6.26 9.07 9.31
N ARG A 54 5.37 10.07 9.29
CA ARG A 54 3.93 9.86 9.17
C ARG A 54 3.55 9.21 7.84
N GLU A 55 4.10 9.70 6.73
CA GLU A 55 3.86 9.15 5.39
C GLU A 55 4.35 7.70 5.28
N ALA A 56 5.49 7.37 5.91
CA ALA A 56 6.02 6.01 5.92
C ALA A 56 5.12 5.00 6.65
N LEU A 57 4.33 5.46 7.63
CA LEU A 57 3.38 4.63 8.38
C LEU A 57 2.00 4.53 7.72
N GLN A 58 1.70 5.37 6.72
CA GLN A 58 0.45 5.25 5.98
C GLN A 58 0.53 4.04 5.04
N PRO A 59 -0.49 3.15 5.05
CA PRO A 59 -0.52 2.05 4.11
C PRO A 59 -0.57 2.61 2.69
N LYS A 60 0.40 2.24 1.86
CA LYS A 60 0.38 2.59 0.44
C LYS A 60 -0.87 1.98 -0.19
N ALA A 61 -1.63 2.80 -0.92
CA ALA A 61 -2.77 2.31 -1.67
C ALA A 61 -2.30 1.27 -2.71
N VAL A 62 -2.89 0.07 -2.66
CA VAL A 62 -2.63 -0.98 -3.64
C VAL A 62 -3.19 -0.53 -4.99
N PRO A 63 -2.40 -0.52 -6.07
CA PRO A 63 -2.91 -0.14 -7.37
C PRO A 63 -4.01 -1.12 -7.81
N ALA A 64 -5.10 -0.58 -8.37
CA ALA A 64 -6.21 -1.39 -8.86
C ALA A 64 -5.82 -2.22 -10.10
N GLU A 65 -4.86 -1.73 -10.87
CA GLU A 65 -4.37 -2.35 -12.10
C GLU A 65 -2.87 -2.14 -12.27
N ILE A 66 -2.19 -3.13 -12.82
CA ILE A 66 -0.79 -3.08 -13.26
C ILE A 66 -0.68 -3.68 -14.66
N THR A 67 0.39 -3.38 -15.37
CA THR A 67 0.65 -4.02 -16.67
C THR A 67 1.08 -5.47 -16.47
N MET A 68 0.82 -6.31 -17.49
CA MET A 68 1.27 -7.71 -17.47
C MET A 68 2.80 -7.81 -17.36
N ARG A 69 3.53 -6.87 -17.98
CA ARG A 69 5.00 -6.79 -17.84
C ARG A 69 5.41 -6.57 -16.37
N GLN A 70 4.78 -5.61 -15.69
CA GLN A 70 5.04 -5.33 -14.27
C GLN A 70 4.69 -6.54 -13.39
N ALA A 71 3.55 -7.19 -13.63
CA ALA A 71 3.15 -8.39 -12.92
C ALA A 71 4.19 -9.52 -13.06
N ARG A 72 4.67 -9.77 -14.28
CA ARG A 72 5.70 -10.79 -14.54
C ARG A 72 7.02 -10.46 -13.87
N LEU A 73 7.46 -9.21 -13.92
CA LEU A 73 8.69 -8.76 -13.25
C LEU A 73 8.60 -8.86 -11.73
N ALA A 74 7.46 -8.50 -11.13
CA ALA A 74 7.22 -8.65 -9.70
C ALA A 74 7.24 -10.13 -9.27
N LEU A 75 6.61 -11.00 -10.04
CA LEU A 75 6.64 -12.46 -9.81
C LEU A 75 8.03 -13.06 -9.99
N LEU A 76 8.82 -12.55 -10.94
CA LEU A 76 10.22 -12.94 -11.13
C LEU A 76 11.04 -12.57 -9.90
N GLY A 77 10.90 -11.33 -9.41
CA GLY A 77 11.57 -10.86 -8.19
C GLY A 77 11.19 -11.65 -6.93
N ALA A 78 9.94 -12.12 -6.85
CA ALA A 78 9.46 -12.98 -5.78
C ALA A 78 9.81 -14.47 -5.96
N GLY A 79 10.47 -14.85 -7.07
CA GLY A 79 10.79 -16.25 -7.39
C GLY A 79 9.56 -17.13 -7.68
N LYS A 80 8.44 -16.53 -8.04
CA LYS A 80 7.15 -17.21 -8.30
C LYS A 80 6.80 -17.33 -9.78
N LEU A 81 7.54 -16.67 -10.67
CA LEU A 81 7.21 -16.64 -12.10
C LEU A 81 7.13 -18.05 -12.72
N ALA A 82 8.10 -18.91 -12.43
CA ALA A 82 8.11 -20.28 -12.95
C ALA A 82 6.97 -21.16 -12.40
N ALA A 83 6.44 -20.82 -11.23
CA ALA A 83 5.32 -21.55 -10.64
C ALA A 83 3.97 -21.20 -11.27
N VAL A 84 3.87 -20.09 -12.01
CA VAL A 84 2.61 -19.67 -12.65
C VAL A 84 2.12 -20.69 -13.67
N ASP A 85 2.99 -21.12 -14.57
CA ASP A 85 2.62 -22.12 -15.59
C ASP A 85 2.21 -23.45 -14.94
N THR A 86 2.90 -23.86 -13.89
CA THR A 86 2.56 -25.07 -13.14
C THR A 86 1.19 -24.92 -12.47
N ALA A 87 0.94 -23.78 -11.83
CA ALA A 87 -0.32 -23.49 -11.17
C ALA A 87 -1.50 -23.46 -12.15
N ILE A 88 -1.34 -22.81 -13.30
CA ILE A 88 -2.37 -22.78 -14.37
C ILE A 88 -2.63 -24.18 -14.90
N ASN A 89 -1.58 -24.99 -15.14
CA ASN A 89 -1.73 -26.34 -15.64
C ASN A 89 -2.39 -27.30 -14.64
N ALA A 90 -2.33 -26.99 -13.36
CA ALA A 90 -2.98 -27.76 -12.29
C ALA A 90 -4.47 -27.41 -12.12
N MET A 91 -4.96 -26.36 -12.75
CA MET A 91 -6.38 -25.99 -12.70
C MET A 91 -7.24 -26.92 -13.55
N ASP A 92 -8.51 -27.07 -13.17
CA ASP A 92 -9.52 -27.79 -13.95
C ASP A 92 -10.09 -26.91 -15.08
N GLU A 93 -10.60 -27.56 -16.13
CA GLU A 93 -11.33 -26.84 -17.18
C GLU A 93 -12.75 -26.41 -16.69
N PRO A 94 -13.25 -25.24 -17.09
CA PRO A 94 -12.69 -24.30 -18.08
C PRO A 94 -11.75 -23.25 -17.50
N ALA A 95 -11.53 -23.21 -16.18
CA ALA A 95 -10.70 -22.21 -15.49
C ALA A 95 -9.26 -22.20 -16.00
N LYS A 96 -8.71 -23.36 -16.31
CA LYS A 96 -7.37 -23.53 -16.89
C LYS A 96 -7.21 -22.77 -18.21
N SER A 97 -8.12 -23.01 -19.15
CA SER A 97 -8.09 -22.35 -20.46
C SER A 97 -8.26 -20.84 -20.33
N ALA A 98 -9.17 -20.38 -19.47
CA ALA A 98 -9.37 -18.97 -19.19
C ALA A 98 -8.10 -18.33 -18.57
N ALA A 99 -7.50 -18.98 -17.59
CA ALA A 99 -6.26 -18.51 -16.95
C ALA A 99 -5.09 -18.43 -17.94
N LYS A 100 -4.98 -19.39 -18.87
CA LYS A 100 -3.97 -19.34 -19.94
C LYS A 100 -4.16 -18.14 -20.85
N ILE A 101 -5.38 -17.89 -21.29
CA ILE A 101 -5.70 -16.74 -22.16
C ILE A 101 -5.34 -15.42 -21.44
N GLU A 102 -5.75 -15.26 -20.19
CA GLU A 102 -5.40 -14.08 -19.40
C GLU A 102 -3.88 -13.92 -19.26
N TRP A 103 -3.15 -14.99 -18.95
CA TRP A 103 -1.70 -14.95 -18.76
C TRP A 103 -0.92 -14.63 -20.04
N GLU A 104 -1.36 -15.14 -21.18
CA GLU A 104 -0.64 -15.03 -22.45
C GLU A 104 -1.01 -13.76 -23.22
N TYR A 105 -2.26 -13.33 -23.19
CA TYR A 105 -2.80 -12.32 -24.11
C TYR A 105 -3.27 -11.03 -23.42
N SER A 106 -3.47 -11.00 -22.09
CA SER A 106 -3.85 -9.76 -21.42
C SER A 106 -2.68 -8.78 -21.33
N ASN A 107 -2.97 -7.51 -21.55
CA ASN A 107 -2.00 -6.43 -21.42
C ASN A 107 -1.86 -5.93 -19.98
N THR A 108 -2.93 -6.04 -19.19
CA THR A 108 -3.02 -5.56 -17.82
C THR A 108 -3.58 -6.62 -16.89
N VAL A 109 -3.31 -6.47 -15.61
CA VAL A 109 -3.82 -7.33 -14.53
C VAL A 109 -4.50 -6.46 -13.49
N GLN A 110 -5.78 -6.71 -13.26
CA GLN A 110 -6.56 -6.04 -12.23
C GLN A 110 -6.49 -6.80 -10.91
N ARG A 111 -6.30 -6.08 -9.80
CA ARG A 111 -6.14 -6.68 -8.46
C ARG A 111 -7.30 -7.60 -8.05
N HIS A 112 -8.52 -7.24 -8.42
CA HIS A 112 -9.74 -7.98 -8.09
C HIS A 112 -10.31 -8.78 -9.27
N ASN A 113 -9.49 -9.10 -10.27
CA ASN A 113 -9.89 -9.98 -11.37
C ASN A 113 -9.98 -11.43 -10.89
N GLY A 114 -10.92 -12.18 -11.47
CA GLY A 114 -11.07 -13.63 -11.24
C GLY A 114 -9.80 -14.44 -11.52
N PHE A 115 -8.98 -14.04 -12.47
CA PHE A 115 -7.66 -14.63 -12.73
C PHE A 115 -6.74 -14.52 -11.50
N VAL A 116 -6.63 -13.33 -10.89
CA VAL A 116 -5.80 -13.12 -9.68
C VAL A 116 -6.37 -13.90 -8.50
N ALA A 117 -7.70 -13.93 -8.36
CA ALA A 117 -8.37 -14.67 -7.30
C ALA A 117 -8.15 -16.19 -7.41
N ALA A 118 -8.05 -16.73 -8.61
CA ALA A 118 -7.78 -18.15 -8.85
C ALA A 118 -6.28 -18.48 -8.73
N LEU A 119 -5.41 -17.63 -9.29
CA LEU A 119 -3.96 -17.88 -9.34
C LEU A 119 -3.28 -17.68 -7.99
N GLY A 120 -3.72 -16.70 -7.20
CA GLY A 120 -3.13 -16.38 -5.90
C GLY A 120 -3.05 -17.60 -4.97
N PRO A 121 -4.15 -18.24 -4.62
CA PRO A 121 -4.15 -19.47 -3.82
C PRO A 121 -3.37 -20.63 -4.46
N ALA A 122 -3.42 -20.77 -5.78
CA ALA A 122 -2.68 -21.80 -6.52
C ALA A 122 -1.15 -21.61 -6.41
N LEU A 123 -0.69 -20.38 -6.26
CA LEU A 123 0.71 -20.03 -5.98
C LEU A 123 1.06 -20.04 -4.48
N GLY A 124 0.09 -20.32 -3.61
CA GLY A 124 0.25 -20.26 -2.16
C GLY A 124 0.42 -18.85 -1.64
N LEU A 125 -0.15 -17.85 -2.30
CA LEU A 125 -0.09 -16.45 -1.93
C LEU A 125 -1.35 -16.03 -1.15
N THR A 126 -1.14 -15.31 -0.06
CA THR A 126 -2.21 -14.64 0.68
C THR A 126 -2.58 -13.31 0.01
N ASP A 127 -3.76 -12.75 0.33
CA ASP A 127 -4.17 -11.44 -0.17
C ASP A 127 -3.15 -10.35 0.13
N ALA A 128 -2.57 -10.35 1.35
CA ALA A 128 -1.53 -9.40 1.72
C ALA A 128 -0.25 -9.54 0.87
N GLN A 129 0.11 -10.76 0.50
CA GLN A 129 1.26 -11.02 -0.39
C GLN A 129 0.97 -10.59 -1.83
N ILE A 130 -0.27 -10.78 -2.30
CA ILE A 130 -0.71 -10.30 -3.61
C ILE A 130 -0.69 -8.76 -3.63
N ASP A 131 -1.19 -8.10 -2.59
CA ASP A 131 -1.12 -6.65 -2.44
C ASP A 131 0.33 -6.14 -2.47
N ALA A 132 1.23 -6.83 -1.78
CA ALA A 132 2.66 -6.50 -1.79
C ALA A 132 3.28 -6.64 -3.20
N LEU A 133 2.86 -7.66 -3.98
CA LEU A 133 3.31 -7.83 -5.36
C LEU A 133 2.80 -6.70 -6.26
N PHE A 134 1.55 -6.27 -6.11
CA PHE A 134 0.99 -5.14 -6.85
C PHE A 134 1.70 -3.83 -6.52
N LEU A 135 2.02 -3.58 -5.24
CA LEU A 135 2.80 -2.43 -4.81
C LEU A 135 4.24 -2.45 -5.36
N ALA A 136 4.89 -3.60 -5.34
CA ALA A 136 6.23 -3.77 -5.91
C ALA A 136 6.21 -3.57 -7.44
N ALA A 137 5.20 -4.10 -8.12
CA ALA A 137 5.01 -3.99 -9.55
C ALA A 137 4.84 -2.55 -10.02
N GLN A 138 4.17 -1.71 -9.23
CA GLN A 138 3.97 -0.30 -9.55
C GLN A 138 5.28 0.48 -9.70
N ALA A 139 6.35 0.03 -9.06
CA ALA A 139 7.67 0.64 -9.09
C ALA A 139 8.57 0.15 -10.26
N LEU A 140 8.07 -0.83 -11.09
CA LEU A 140 8.79 -1.45 -12.21
C LEU A 140 8.31 -0.91 -13.59
#